data_4475f53f1f8f903e67a92e234a7d2691
#
_entry.id   4475f53f1f8f903e67a92e234a7d2691
#
_cell.length_a   1.000
_cell.length_b   1.000
_cell.length_c   1.000
_cell.angle_alpha   90.00
_cell.angle_beta   90.00
_cell.angle_gamma   90.00
#
_symmetry.space_group_name_H-M   'P 1'
#
loop_
_entity.id
_entity.type
_entity.pdbx_description
1 polymer ?
#
loop_
_entity_poly.entity_id
_entity_poly.type
_entity_poly.pdbx_seq_one_letter_code
_entity_poly.pdbx_strand_id
1 'polypeptide(L)'
;MSKILITGAHGQLGTELCHLLDEKKIAYDAFGSKELDITEQDQVKAKFAELKPAVVFHCAAYTSVDKAEDEAKNLNWQVNEDGTKNVATAAQSIGATMVYISTDYVFDGTNEGEYQVDAPTNPKNEYGKAKLAGEEAVKSIIDQYYIIRTSWVFGKYGKNFVYTMLRLAKTHDHLTVVDDQVGRPTWTRTLAEFMLYAVEHQIPYGTYQLSNDGSCTWYEFAREILKNEKVEVSPVTSAEYPQKAYRPRHSIMSLDKVKATGFEVPTWQEALEKFMGEVSEDK
;
A
#
# COMPACT_ATOMS: atom_id res chain seq x y z
N MET A 1 -24.00 -10.39 -5.25
CA MET A 1 -22.92 -9.75 -4.49
C MET A 1 -23.14 -8.25 -4.44
N SER A 2 -22.69 -7.61 -3.38
CA SER A 2 -22.77 -6.15 -3.21
C SER A 2 -21.97 -5.45 -4.30
N LYS A 3 -22.45 -4.31 -4.81
CA LYS A 3 -21.78 -3.53 -5.85
C LYS A 3 -20.47 -2.96 -5.31
N ILE A 4 -19.36 -3.18 -5.99
CA ILE A 4 -18.00 -2.77 -5.60
C ILE A 4 -17.56 -1.60 -6.47
N LEU A 5 -16.92 -0.59 -5.86
CA LEU A 5 -16.24 0.49 -6.54
C LEU A 5 -14.76 0.52 -6.14
N ILE A 6 -13.86 0.65 -7.12
CA ILE A 6 -12.42 0.76 -6.91
C ILE A 6 -11.95 2.12 -7.42
N THR A 7 -11.29 2.91 -6.57
CA THR A 7 -10.54 4.10 -7.00
C THR A 7 -9.06 3.77 -7.13
N GLY A 8 -8.35 4.48 -8.00
CA GLY A 8 -6.94 4.18 -8.25
C GLY A 8 -6.70 2.84 -8.94
N ALA A 9 -7.66 2.39 -9.76
CA ALA A 9 -7.68 1.10 -10.44
C ALA A 9 -6.47 0.84 -11.37
N HIS A 10 -5.84 1.91 -11.86
CA HIS A 10 -4.66 1.80 -12.75
C HIS A 10 -3.32 1.86 -11.97
N GLY A 11 -3.37 1.93 -10.64
CA GLY A 11 -2.21 1.82 -9.76
C GLY A 11 -1.80 0.36 -9.54
N GLN A 12 -0.64 0.14 -8.91
CA GLN A 12 -0.10 -1.19 -8.65
C GLN A 12 -1.10 -2.11 -7.93
N LEU A 13 -1.66 -1.65 -6.81
CA LEU A 13 -2.63 -2.42 -6.01
C LEU A 13 -4.01 -2.46 -6.65
N GLY A 14 -4.49 -1.34 -7.22
CA GLY A 14 -5.81 -1.30 -7.85
C GLY A 14 -5.92 -2.27 -9.02
N THR A 15 -4.88 -2.36 -9.85
CA THR A 15 -4.81 -3.33 -10.95
C THR A 15 -4.80 -4.76 -10.43
N GLU A 16 -4.01 -5.07 -9.41
CA GLU A 16 -3.97 -6.40 -8.78
C GLU A 16 -5.35 -6.80 -8.23
N LEU A 17 -6.02 -5.86 -7.55
CA LEU A 17 -7.36 -6.12 -7.01
C LEU A 17 -8.39 -6.38 -8.12
N CYS A 18 -8.33 -5.64 -9.23
CA CYS A 18 -9.19 -5.89 -10.39
C CYS A 18 -9.00 -7.32 -10.92
N HIS A 19 -7.75 -7.76 -11.10
CA HIS A 19 -7.44 -9.12 -11.54
C HIS A 19 -7.93 -10.18 -10.55
N LEU A 20 -7.74 -9.97 -9.24
CA LEU A 20 -8.26 -10.87 -8.22
C LEU A 20 -9.79 -11.00 -8.30
N LEU A 21 -10.51 -9.89 -8.49
CA LEU A 21 -11.97 -9.91 -8.62
C LEU A 21 -12.43 -10.59 -9.91
N ASP A 22 -11.71 -10.40 -11.02
CA ASP A 22 -11.97 -11.08 -12.30
C ASP A 22 -11.81 -12.61 -12.17
N GLU A 23 -10.73 -13.08 -11.55
CA GLU A 23 -10.50 -14.51 -11.24
C GLU A 23 -11.65 -15.10 -10.42
N LYS A 24 -12.14 -14.34 -9.44
CA LYS A 24 -13.26 -14.74 -8.59
C LYS A 24 -14.64 -14.51 -9.24
N LYS A 25 -14.69 -13.93 -10.45
CA LYS A 25 -15.94 -13.58 -11.15
C LYS A 25 -16.85 -12.65 -10.34
N ILE A 26 -16.24 -11.72 -9.62
CA ILE A 26 -16.92 -10.69 -8.83
C ILE A 26 -17.00 -9.41 -9.67
N ALA A 27 -18.21 -8.92 -9.92
CA ALA A 27 -18.41 -7.67 -10.68
C ALA A 27 -18.03 -6.42 -9.85
N TYR A 28 -17.42 -5.45 -10.50
CA TYR A 28 -17.00 -4.18 -9.91
C TYR A 28 -17.02 -3.04 -10.95
N ASP A 29 -17.04 -1.81 -10.45
CA ASP A 29 -16.76 -0.60 -11.22
C ASP A 29 -15.38 -0.07 -10.80
N ALA A 30 -14.45 0.19 -11.72
CA ALA A 30 -13.07 0.57 -11.42
C ALA A 30 -12.67 1.84 -12.18
N PHE A 31 -12.05 2.78 -11.47
CA PHE A 31 -11.71 4.09 -12.00
C PHE A 31 -10.26 4.47 -11.66
N GLY A 32 -9.52 4.91 -12.67
CA GLY A 32 -8.28 5.65 -12.51
C GLY A 32 -8.53 7.16 -12.35
N SER A 33 -7.47 7.94 -12.17
CA SER A 33 -7.57 9.38 -11.94
C SER A 33 -8.17 10.18 -13.10
N LYS A 34 -8.14 9.63 -14.31
CA LYS A 34 -8.73 10.28 -15.50
C LYS A 34 -10.24 10.08 -15.59
N GLU A 35 -10.77 8.99 -15.05
CA GLU A 35 -12.19 8.63 -15.05
C GLU A 35 -12.92 9.12 -13.80
N LEU A 36 -12.20 9.20 -12.68
CA LEU A 36 -12.70 9.70 -11.40
C LEU A 36 -11.55 10.38 -10.65
N ASP A 37 -11.48 11.70 -10.78
CA ASP A 37 -10.56 12.50 -9.98
C ASP A 37 -11.13 12.66 -8.57
N ILE A 38 -10.49 12.01 -7.61
CA ILE A 38 -10.96 12.02 -6.21
C ILE A 38 -10.79 13.40 -5.54
N THR A 39 -9.97 14.28 -6.10
CA THR A 39 -9.79 15.66 -5.59
C THR A 39 -10.99 16.56 -5.94
N GLU A 40 -11.80 16.15 -6.93
CA GLU A 40 -12.99 16.87 -7.38
C GLU A 40 -14.24 16.36 -6.65
N GLN A 41 -14.61 17.03 -5.56
CA GLN A 41 -15.69 16.61 -4.65
C GLN A 41 -17.03 16.34 -5.36
N ASP A 42 -17.44 17.23 -6.28
CA ASP A 42 -18.71 17.08 -6.99
C ASP A 42 -18.69 15.88 -7.94
N GLN A 43 -17.56 15.59 -8.56
CA GLN A 43 -17.38 14.42 -9.42
C GLN A 43 -17.52 13.12 -8.60
N VAL A 44 -16.85 13.04 -7.44
CA VAL A 44 -16.96 11.90 -6.52
C VAL A 44 -18.39 11.71 -6.07
N LYS A 45 -19.03 12.78 -5.59
CA LYS A 45 -20.43 12.75 -5.10
C LYS A 45 -21.40 12.26 -6.20
N ALA A 46 -21.29 12.80 -7.42
CA ALA A 46 -22.14 12.39 -8.55
C ALA A 46 -21.95 10.91 -8.89
N LYS A 47 -20.69 10.44 -8.96
CA LYS A 47 -20.38 9.04 -9.30
C LYS A 47 -20.90 8.06 -8.25
N PHE A 48 -20.77 8.39 -6.96
CA PHE A 48 -21.28 7.54 -5.87
C PHE A 48 -22.82 7.54 -5.82
N ALA A 49 -23.46 8.66 -6.08
CA ALA A 49 -24.92 8.71 -6.18
C ALA A 49 -25.49 7.90 -7.36
N GLU A 50 -24.79 7.90 -8.49
CA GLU A 50 -25.11 7.11 -9.69
C GLU A 50 -24.97 5.62 -9.43
N LEU A 51 -23.79 5.19 -8.93
CA LEU A 51 -23.42 3.78 -8.82
C LEU A 51 -23.96 3.12 -7.55
N LYS A 52 -24.05 3.85 -6.46
CA LYS A 52 -24.44 3.38 -5.12
C LYS A 52 -23.70 2.09 -4.72
N PRO A 53 -22.35 2.10 -4.71
CA PRO A 53 -21.59 0.94 -4.29
C PRO A 53 -21.88 0.60 -2.83
N ALA A 54 -21.88 -0.69 -2.50
CA ALA A 54 -21.94 -1.15 -1.11
C ALA A 54 -20.55 -1.24 -0.48
N VAL A 55 -19.50 -1.39 -1.32
CA VAL A 55 -18.10 -1.46 -0.90
C VAL A 55 -17.25 -0.56 -1.78
N VAL A 56 -16.36 0.21 -1.16
CA VAL A 56 -15.38 1.07 -1.83
C VAL A 56 -13.98 0.62 -1.45
N PHE A 57 -13.22 0.13 -2.42
CA PHE A 57 -11.79 -0.10 -2.27
C PHE A 57 -11.04 1.14 -2.73
N HIS A 58 -10.56 1.93 -1.78
CA HIS A 58 -9.85 3.18 -2.04
C HIS A 58 -8.35 2.95 -2.15
N CYS A 59 -7.91 2.63 -3.39
CA CYS A 59 -6.50 2.40 -3.73
C CYS A 59 -5.82 3.66 -4.32
N ALA A 60 -6.56 4.74 -4.58
CA ALA A 60 -5.98 5.96 -5.10
C ALA A 60 -5.09 6.63 -4.03
N ALA A 61 -3.86 6.95 -4.40
CA ALA A 61 -2.91 7.65 -3.55
C ALA A 61 -1.81 8.32 -4.40
N TYR A 62 -1.27 9.43 -3.90
CA TYR A 62 0.01 9.95 -4.37
C TYR A 62 1.13 9.25 -3.60
N THR A 63 2.05 8.59 -4.27
CA THR A 63 3.07 7.71 -3.65
C THR A 63 4.52 8.10 -3.95
N SER A 64 4.76 9.22 -4.65
CA SER A 64 6.12 9.70 -4.91
C SER A 64 6.67 10.45 -3.70
N VAL A 65 7.17 9.70 -2.71
CA VAL A 65 7.53 10.17 -1.37
C VAL A 65 8.54 11.34 -1.39
N ASP A 66 9.60 11.25 -2.21
CA ASP A 66 10.60 12.32 -2.29
C ASP A 66 10.07 13.60 -2.95
N LYS A 67 9.20 13.47 -3.96
CA LYS A 67 8.56 14.62 -4.59
C LYS A 67 7.52 15.29 -3.69
N ALA A 68 6.94 14.54 -2.77
CA ALA A 68 6.01 15.06 -1.79
C ALA A 68 6.65 16.05 -0.80
N GLU A 69 7.99 16.05 -0.66
CA GLU A 69 8.67 16.98 0.23
C GLU A 69 8.67 18.43 -0.30
N ASP A 70 8.57 18.64 -1.63
CA ASP A 70 8.60 19.99 -2.23
C ASP A 70 7.71 20.13 -3.47
N GLU A 71 8.21 19.70 -4.66
CA GLU A 71 7.58 19.99 -5.97
C GLU A 71 6.14 19.52 -6.09
N ALA A 72 5.78 18.44 -5.41
CA ALA A 72 4.45 17.84 -5.43
C ALA A 72 3.77 17.84 -4.05
N LYS A 73 4.22 18.67 -3.13
CA LYS A 73 3.65 18.74 -1.77
C LYS A 73 2.16 19.00 -1.80
N ASN A 74 1.71 20.00 -2.54
CA ASN A 74 0.28 20.32 -2.64
C ASN A 74 -0.52 19.16 -3.23
N LEU A 75 -0.03 18.53 -4.29
CA LEU A 75 -0.70 17.39 -4.91
C LEU A 75 -0.77 16.19 -3.95
N ASN A 76 0.29 15.95 -3.17
CA ASN A 76 0.30 14.91 -2.14
C ASN A 76 -0.83 15.11 -1.12
N TRP A 77 -1.01 16.33 -0.61
CA TRP A 77 -2.08 16.65 0.33
C TRP A 77 -3.46 16.58 -0.32
N GLN A 78 -3.63 17.15 -1.50
CA GLN A 78 -4.88 17.09 -2.25
C GLN A 78 -5.36 15.67 -2.49
N VAL A 79 -4.44 14.76 -2.90
CA VAL A 79 -4.83 13.38 -3.21
C VAL A 79 -5.02 12.56 -1.92
N ASN A 80 -4.05 12.62 -0.99
CA ASN A 80 -4.01 11.71 0.16
C ASN A 80 -4.90 12.15 1.33
N GLU A 81 -5.18 13.45 1.48
CA GLU A 81 -6.10 13.99 2.48
C GLU A 81 -7.45 14.39 1.87
N ASP A 82 -7.47 15.44 1.02
CA ASP A 82 -8.72 15.98 0.49
C ASP A 82 -9.47 14.95 -0.35
N GLY A 83 -8.80 14.26 -1.25
CA GLY A 83 -9.38 13.21 -2.07
C GLY A 83 -9.92 12.03 -1.24
N THR A 84 -9.17 11.61 -0.22
CA THR A 84 -9.64 10.57 0.71
C THR A 84 -10.88 11.04 1.49
N LYS A 85 -10.91 12.30 1.94
CA LYS A 85 -12.06 12.91 2.61
C LYS A 85 -13.29 12.95 1.70
N ASN A 86 -13.12 13.30 0.42
CA ASN A 86 -14.21 13.30 -0.55
C ASN A 86 -14.81 11.91 -0.73
N VAL A 87 -13.94 10.88 -0.88
CA VAL A 87 -14.37 9.48 -1.02
C VAL A 87 -15.08 8.99 0.25
N ALA A 88 -14.52 9.25 1.44
CA ALA A 88 -15.13 8.87 2.71
C ALA A 88 -16.51 9.54 2.91
N THR A 89 -16.64 10.83 2.59
CA THR A 89 -17.90 11.56 2.67
C THR A 89 -18.96 10.97 1.73
N ALA A 90 -18.58 10.68 0.50
CA ALA A 90 -19.49 10.07 -0.48
C ALA A 90 -19.89 8.65 -0.06
N ALA A 91 -18.95 7.83 0.42
CA ALA A 91 -19.23 6.48 0.93
C ALA A 91 -20.21 6.51 2.12
N GLN A 92 -19.98 7.38 3.11
CA GLN A 92 -20.87 7.54 4.26
C GLN A 92 -22.27 7.96 3.83
N SER A 93 -22.40 8.86 2.86
CA SER A 93 -23.71 9.37 2.42
C SER A 93 -24.62 8.29 1.82
N ILE A 94 -24.08 7.19 1.39
CA ILE A 94 -24.80 6.03 0.80
C ILE A 94 -24.71 4.75 1.65
N GLY A 95 -24.09 4.81 2.83
CA GLY A 95 -23.92 3.68 3.74
C GLY A 95 -22.96 2.59 3.23
N ALA A 96 -21.98 2.95 2.40
CA ALA A 96 -21.00 1.99 1.88
C ALA A 96 -19.90 1.69 2.91
N THR A 97 -19.38 0.46 2.90
CA THR A 97 -18.14 0.11 3.60
C THR A 97 -16.94 0.61 2.80
N MET A 98 -15.97 1.27 3.45
CA MET A 98 -14.75 1.77 2.83
C MET A 98 -13.51 1.00 3.30
N VAL A 99 -12.70 0.54 2.37
CA VAL A 99 -11.36 -0.01 2.62
C VAL A 99 -10.33 0.99 2.14
N TYR A 100 -9.57 1.57 3.05
CA TYR A 100 -8.55 2.60 2.80
C TYR A 100 -7.14 2.06 3.04
N ILE A 101 -6.23 2.29 2.10
CA ILE A 101 -4.84 1.85 2.21
C ILE A 101 -3.98 2.99 2.74
N SER A 102 -3.35 2.75 3.90
CA SER A 102 -2.40 3.65 4.54
C SER A 102 -0.98 3.07 4.50
N THR A 103 -0.08 3.58 5.30
CA THR A 103 1.37 3.33 5.22
C THR A 103 2.00 3.21 6.60
N ASP A 104 3.13 2.49 6.68
CA ASP A 104 4.04 2.47 7.82
C ASP A 104 4.68 3.85 8.10
N TYR A 105 4.71 4.76 7.12
CA TYR A 105 5.24 6.12 7.28
C TYR A 105 4.41 7.02 8.20
N VAL A 106 3.31 6.53 8.75
CA VAL A 106 2.60 7.18 9.86
C VAL A 106 3.41 7.09 11.18
N PHE A 107 4.40 6.20 11.25
CA PHE A 107 5.32 6.05 12.37
C PHE A 107 6.66 6.74 12.12
N ASP A 108 7.38 7.07 13.18
CA ASP A 108 8.68 7.76 13.09
C ASP A 108 9.88 6.83 12.83
N GLY A 109 9.69 5.53 12.97
CA GLY A 109 10.75 4.55 12.72
C GLY A 109 11.83 4.48 13.81
N THR A 110 11.52 4.91 15.03
CA THR A 110 12.46 4.91 16.16
C THR A 110 12.26 3.75 17.15
N ASN A 111 11.16 3.02 17.02
CA ASN A 111 10.89 1.84 17.85
C ASN A 111 11.68 0.63 17.32
N GLU A 112 12.47 -0.02 18.18
CA GLU A 112 13.22 -1.23 17.84
C GLU A 112 12.35 -2.50 17.84
N GLY A 113 11.13 -2.42 18.41
CA GLY A 113 10.14 -3.50 18.37
C GLY A 113 9.10 -3.30 17.29
N GLU A 114 8.06 -4.13 17.29
CA GLU A 114 6.92 -3.98 16.38
C GLU A 114 6.01 -2.82 16.80
N TYR A 115 5.58 -2.00 15.84
CA TYR A 115 4.53 -1.01 16.08
C TYR A 115 3.17 -1.71 16.19
N GLN A 116 2.54 -1.58 17.34
CA GLN A 116 1.17 -2.04 17.53
C GLN A 116 0.18 -1.16 16.75
N VAL A 117 -1.03 -1.66 16.46
CA VAL A 117 -2.04 -0.91 15.69
C VAL A 117 -2.39 0.43 16.36
N ASP A 118 -2.40 0.48 17.67
CA ASP A 118 -2.70 1.64 18.50
C ASP A 118 -1.46 2.45 18.95
N ALA A 119 -0.27 2.07 18.46
CA ALA A 119 0.95 2.81 18.74
C ALA A 119 0.81 4.28 18.28
N PRO A 120 1.35 5.24 19.05
CA PRO A 120 1.31 6.65 18.68
C PRO A 120 1.94 6.90 17.30
N THR A 121 1.21 7.61 16.46
CA THR A 121 1.70 8.03 15.14
C THR A 121 2.54 9.29 15.24
N ASN A 122 3.61 9.38 14.44
CA ASN A 122 4.53 10.54 14.41
C ASN A 122 5.26 10.63 13.06
N PRO A 123 4.51 10.88 11.95
CA PRO A 123 5.08 10.88 10.60
C PRO A 123 6.17 11.96 10.44
N LYS A 124 7.29 11.61 9.84
CA LYS A 124 8.46 12.50 9.68
C LYS A 124 8.59 13.09 8.28
N ASN A 125 7.83 12.59 7.32
CA ASN A 125 7.82 13.08 5.94
C ASN A 125 6.42 13.54 5.52
N GLU A 126 6.33 14.36 4.47
CA GLU A 126 5.07 14.95 4.00
C GLU A 126 4.09 13.89 3.47
N TYR A 127 4.58 12.83 2.86
CA TYR A 127 3.75 11.71 2.44
C TYR A 127 3.05 11.04 3.63
N GLY A 128 3.81 10.68 4.65
CA GLY A 128 3.26 10.06 5.87
C GLY A 128 2.27 10.97 6.59
N LYS A 129 2.54 12.29 6.65
CA LYS A 129 1.61 13.27 7.24
C LYS A 129 0.27 13.32 6.50
N ALA A 130 0.31 13.41 5.16
CA ALA A 130 -0.90 13.45 4.34
C ALA A 130 -1.68 12.12 4.40
N LYS A 131 -0.99 10.97 4.44
CA LYS A 131 -1.64 9.66 4.63
C LYS A 131 -2.30 9.54 6.00
N LEU A 132 -1.65 10.03 7.07
CA LEU A 132 -2.23 10.06 8.40
C LEU A 132 -3.46 10.98 8.46
N ALA A 133 -3.41 12.16 7.84
CA ALA A 133 -4.57 13.06 7.73
C ALA A 133 -5.74 12.36 7.01
N GLY A 134 -5.46 11.55 5.98
CA GLY A 134 -6.44 10.69 5.35
C GLY A 134 -7.04 9.63 6.31
N GLU A 135 -6.23 8.99 7.17
CA GLU A 135 -6.75 8.08 8.20
C GLU A 135 -7.72 8.80 9.16
N GLU A 136 -7.33 10.00 9.63
CA GLU A 136 -8.16 10.77 10.54
C GLU A 136 -9.46 11.24 9.86
N ALA A 137 -9.42 11.62 8.59
CA ALA A 137 -10.61 11.93 7.81
C ALA A 137 -11.55 10.70 7.72
N VAL A 138 -11.02 9.51 7.39
CA VAL A 138 -11.82 8.27 7.36
C VAL A 138 -12.47 8.01 8.71
N LYS A 139 -11.67 8.00 9.80
CA LYS A 139 -12.17 7.74 11.17
C LYS A 139 -13.24 8.71 11.63
N SER A 140 -13.15 9.99 11.22
CA SER A 140 -14.08 11.03 11.64
C SER A 140 -15.38 11.06 10.83
N ILE A 141 -15.39 10.52 9.62
CA ILE A 141 -16.50 10.67 8.67
C ILE A 141 -17.32 9.39 8.53
N ILE A 142 -16.68 8.22 8.49
CA ILE A 142 -17.36 6.97 8.13
C ILE A 142 -17.26 5.94 9.26
N ASP A 143 -18.39 5.27 9.58
CA ASP A 143 -18.46 4.27 10.64
C ASP A 143 -18.01 2.88 10.18
N GLN A 144 -18.29 2.54 8.92
CA GLN A 144 -18.00 1.23 8.32
C GLN A 144 -16.71 1.29 7.50
N TYR A 145 -15.54 1.18 8.18
CA TYR A 145 -14.26 1.28 7.50
C TYR A 145 -13.25 0.22 7.93
N TYR A 146 -12.36 -0.08 7.00
CA TYR A 146 -11.10 -0.76 7.22
C TYR A 146 -9.96 0.16 6.75
N ILE A 147 -9.10 0.59 7.68
CA ILE A 147 -7.83 1.24 7.35
C ILE A 147 -6.76 0.16 7.40
N ILE A 148 -6.02 -0.04 6.31
CA ILE A 148 -4.96 -1.05 6.23
C ILE A 148 -3.64 -0.31 6.01
N ARG A 149 -2.78 -0.26 7.06
CA ARG A 149 -1.40 0.22 6.94
C ARG A 149 -0.54 -0.87 6.35
N THR A 150 0.25 -0.53 5.35
CA THR A 150 1.15 -1.47 4.66
C THR A 150 2.52 -0.86 4.44
N SER A 151 3.51 -1.66 4.07
CA SER A 151 4.88 -1.25 3.84
C SER A 151 5.50 -1.96 2.63
N TRP A 152 6.47 -1.32 1.96
CA TRP A 152 7.34 -1.91 0.94
C TRP A 152 6.60 -2.72 -0.13
N VAL A 153 5.56 -2.12 -0.70
CA VAL A 153 4.65 -2.81 -1.62
C VAL A 153 5.35 -3.14 -2.95
N PHE A 154 5.27 -4.41 -3.34
CA PHE A 154 5.72 -4.91 -4.64
C PHE A 154 4.66 -5.79 -5.28
N GLY A 155 4.69 -5.94 -6.60
CA GLY A 155 3.75 -6.78 -7.32
C GLY A 155 3.95 -6.71 -8.84
N LYS A 156 3.09 -7.39 -9.56
CA LYS A 156 3.19 -7.58 -11.02
C LYS A 156 2.99 -6.27 -11.79
N TYR A 157 2.19 -5.35 -11.27
CA TYR A 157 1.79 -4.15 -11.98
C TYR A 157 2.53 -2.91 -11.45
N GLY A 158 2.79 -1.96 -12.35
CA GLY A 158 3.43 -0.70 -12.00
C GLY A 158 4.94 -0.83 -11.73
N LYS A 159 5.49 0.21 -11.07
CA LYS A 159 6.92 0.28 -10.74
C LYS A 159 7.12 -0.07 -9.28
N ASN A 160 8.09 -0.90 -8.97
CA ASN A 160 8.45 -1.26 -7.60
C ASN A 160 9.95 -1.58 -7.46
N PHE A 161 10.37 -1.86 -6.23
CA PHE A 161 11.76 -2.15 -5.92
C PHE A 161 12.25 -3.43 -6.61
N VAL A 162 11.43 -4.49 -6.69
CA VAL A 162 11.83 -5.76 -7.31
C VAL A 162 12.18 -5.55 -8.78
N TYR A 163 11.31 -4.92 -9.56
CA TYR A 163 11.60 -4.60 -10.96
C TYR A 163 12.79 -3.65 -11.12
N THR A 164 13.00 -2.75 -10.18
CA THR A 164 14.17 -1.86 -10.20
C THR A 164 15.46 -2.67 -10.05
N MET A 165 15.52 -3.59 -9.09
CA MET A 165 16.69 -4.46 -8.88
C MET A 165 16.94 -5.36 -10.10
N LEU A 166 15.92 -6.04 -10.61
CA LEU A 166 16.03 -6.89 -11.81
C LEU A 166 16.50 -6.11 -13.06
N ARG A 167 16.06 -4.87 -13.22
CA ARG A 167 16.49 -4.00 -14.32
C ARG A 167 17.95 -3.58 -14.18
N LEU A 168 18.38 -3.19 -12.97
CA LEU A 168 19.74 -2.76 -12.70
C LEU A 168 20.72 -3.91 -12.84
N ALA A 169 20.38 -5.12 -12.43
CA ALA A 169 21.21 -6.31 -12.60
C ALA A 169 21.55 -6.66 -14.06
N LYS A 170 20.73 -6.18 -15.03
CA LYS A 170 21.03 -6.38 -16.46
C LYS A 170 22.13 -5.45 -17.00
N THR A 171 22.47 -4.40 -16.29
CA THR A 171 23.36 -3.33 -16.78
C THR A 171 24.53 -3.02 -15.84
N HIS A 172 24.55 -3.64 -14.66
CA HIS A 172 25.58 -3.41 -13.64
C HIS A 172 26.09 -4.74 -13.09
N ASP A 173 27.38 -4.86 -12.88
CA ASP A 173 27.99 -6.02 -12.25
C ASP A 173 28.01 -5.94 -10.72
N HIS A 174 27.78 -4.70 -10.18
CA HIS A 174 27.77 -4.42 -8.76
C HIS A 174 26.70 -3.36 -8.42
N LEU A 175 25.96 -3.64 -7.34
CA LEU A 175 24.93 -2.73 -6.79
C LEU A 175 25.20 -2.50 -5.31
N THR A 176 24.89 -1.30 -4.82
CA THR A 176 24.89 -0.97 -3.39
C THR A 176 23.46 -0.74 -2.92
N VAL A 177 23.07 -1.32 -1.77
CA VAL A 177 21.72 -1.22 -1.23
C VAL A 177 21.77 -0.95 0.27
N VAL A 178 20.86 -0.11 0.75
CA VAL A 178 20.77 0.30 2.16
C VAL A 178 20.48 -0.90 3.06
N ASP A 179 21.25 -1.01 4.16
CA ASP A 179 21.19 -2.12 5.12
C ASP A 179 20.84 -1.68 6.55
N ASP A 180 20.62 -0.39 6.78
CA ASP A 180 20.25 0.18 8.09
C ASP A 180 18.77 0.63 8.15
N GLN A 181 17.94 0.13 7.22
CA GLN A 181 16.49 0.28 7.24
C GLN A 181 15.85 -1.12 7.25
N VAL A 182 15.06 -1.39 8.28
CA VAL A 182 14.40 -2.69 8.51
C VAL A 182 12.89 -2.55 8.36
N GLY A 183 12.28 -3.43 7.58
CA GLY A 183 10.85 -3.42 7.33
C GLY A 183 10.31 -4.78 6.89
N ARG A 184 9.10 -4.77 6.34
CA ARG A 184 8.42 -5.96 5.80
C ARG A 184 7.96 -5.69 4.37
N PRO A 185 8.48 -6.42 3.37
CA PRO A 185 7.93 -6.38 2.02
C PRO A 185 6.48 -6.86 2.00
N THR A 186 5.66 -6.27 1.13
CA THR A 186 4.24 -6.63 0.97
C THR A 186 3.93 -6.88 -0.49
N TRP A 187 3.53 -8.10 -0.83
CA TRP A 187 3.04 -8.42 -2.17
C TRP A 187 1.63 -7.88 -2.37
N THR A 188 1.38 -7.20 -3.49
CA THR A 188 0.06 -6.65 -3.82
C THR A 188 -1.03 -7.68 -3.79
N ARG A 189 -0.73 -8.93 -4.17
CA ARG A 189 -1.69 -10.04 -4.12
C ARG A 189 -2.13 -10.35 -2.69
N THR A 190 -1.20 -10.47 -1.75
CA THR A 190 -1.52 -10.67 -0.31
C THR A 190 -2.39 -9.52 0.23
N LEU A 191 -2.05 -8.27 -0.17
CA LEU A 191 -2.81 -7.10 0.26
C LEU A 191 -4.23 -7.10 -0.32
N ALA A 192 -4.38 -7.38 -1.62
CA ALA A 192 -5.69 -7.46 -2.29
C ALA A 192 -6.57 -8.59 -1.71
N GLU A 193 -5.97 -9.75 -1.43
CA GLU A 193 -6.67 -10.88 -0.80
C GLU A 193 -7.17 -10.52 0.60
N PHE A 194 -6.37 -9.84 1.43
CA PHE A 194 -6.84 -9.40 2.74
C PHE A 194 -7.92 -8.31 2.66
N MET A 195 -7.81 -7.37 1.72
CA MET A 195 -8.86 -6.35 1.49
C MET A 195 -10.20 -7.00 1.20
N LEU A 196 -10.22 -7.99 0.32
CA LEU A 196 -11.42 -8.74 -0.03
C LEU A 196 -11.90 -9.60 1.13
N TYR A 197 -10.99 -10.32 1.80
CA TYR A 197 -11.26 -11.14 2.99
C TYR A 197 -11.96 -10.33 4.09
N ALA A 198 -11.47 -9.13 4.38
CA ALA A 198 -12.03 -8.28 5.42
C ALA A 198 -13.51 -7.97 5.19
N VAL A 199 -13.89 -7.73 3.93
CA VAL A 199 -15.28 -7.45 3.54
C VAL A 199 -16.13 -8.72 3.50
N GLU A 200 -15.62 -9.81 2.91
CA GLU A 200 -16.35 -11.07 2.76
C GLU A 200 -16.65 -11.73 4.11
N HIS A 201 -15.69 -11.68 5.05
CA HIS A 201 -15.83 -12.25 6.39
C HIS A 201 -16.39 -11.27 7.43
N GLN A 202 -16.65 -10.02 7.01
CA GLN A 202 -17.20 -8.98 7.89
C GLN A 202 -16.42 -8.88 9.21
N ILE A 203 -15.07 -8.89 9.12
CA ILE A 203 -14.23 -8.75 10.30
C ILE A 203 -14.54 -7.41 11.01
N PRO A 204 -14.23 -7.23 12.31
CA PRO A 204 -14.51 -5.98 13.01
C PRO A 204 -13.93 -4.77 12.29
N TYR A 205 -14.74 -3.72 12.10
CA TYR A 205 -14.27 -2.46 11.53
C TYR A 205 -13.13 -1.84 12.33
N GLY A 206 -12.27 -1.05 11.67
CA GLY A 206 -11.18 -0.33 12.31
C GLY A 206 -9.86 -0.38 11.55
N THR A 207 -8.78 -0.02 12.23
CA THR A 207 -7.43 -0.01 11.66
C THR A 207 -6.76 -1.37 11.80
N TYR A 208 -6.10 -1.81 10.73
CA TYR A 208 -5.30 -3.02 10.61
C TYR A 208 -3.90 -2.68 10.08
N GLN A 209 -2.98 -3.59 10.26
CA GLN A 209 -1.62 -3.53 9.71
C GLN A 209 -1.35 -4.81 8.94
N LEU A 210 -1.01 -4.71 7.65
CA LEU A 210 -0.71 -5.86 6.83
C LEU A 210 0.58 -5.65 6.04
N SER A 211 1.48 -6.58 6.19
CA SER A 211 2.62 -6.87 5.32
C SER A 211 2.81 -8.39 5.27
N ASN A 212 3.67 -8.89 4.41
CA ASN A 212 4.04 -10.29 4.50
C ASN A 212 4.86 -10.54 5.77
N ASP A 213 4.78 -11.75 6.33
CA ASP A 213 5.43 -12.09 7.59
C ASP A 213 6.96 -12.19 7.45
N GLY A 214 7.66 -12.11 8.57
CA GLY A 214 9.12 -11.96 8.60
C GLY A 214 9.54 -10.50 8.40
N SER A 215 10.81 -10.22 8.50
CA SER A 215 11.41 -8.89 8.31
C SER A 215 12.74 -9.01 7.59
N CYS A 216 13.17 -7.94 6.93
CA CYS A 216 14.47 -7.84 6.29
C CYS A 216 14.90 -6.38 6.14
N THR A 217 16.18 -6.17 5.81
CA THR A 217 16.65 -4.90 5.29
C THR A 217 16.41 -4.80 3.77
N TRP A 218 16.54 -3.60 3.20
CA TRP A 218 16.50 -3.43 1.74
C TRP A 218 17.63 -4.24 1.05
N TYR A 219 18.79 -4.32 1.70
CA TYR A 219 19.92 -5.13 1.21
C TYR A 219 19.58 -6.62 1.18
N GLU A 220 19.04 -7.18 2.28
CA GLU A 220 18.62 -8.57 2.33
C GLU A 220 17.52 -8.87 1.30
N PHE A 221 16.55 -7.95 1.14
CA PHE A 221 15.51 -8.09 0.12
C PHE A 221 16.09 -8.08 -1.29
N ALA A 222 17.03 -7.16 -1.59
CA ALA A 222 17.71 -7.11 -2.88
C ALA A 222 18.50 -8.39 -3.16
N ARG A 223 19.19 -8.93 -2.17
CA ARG A 223 19.93 -10.20 -2.30
C ARG A 223 19.00 -11.36 -2.64
N GLU A 224 17.84 -11.46 -2.01
CA GLU A 224 16.87 -12.51 -2.31
C GLU A 224 16.28 -12.36 -3.72
N ILE A 225 15.94 -11.13 -4.14
CA ILE A 225 15.48 -10.84 -5.51
C ILE A 225 16.49 -11.27 -6.55
N LEU A 226 17.78 -11.03 -6.28
CA LEU A 226 18.88 -11.20 -7.24
C LEU A 226 19.66 -12.50 -7.05
N LYS A 227 19.19 -13.43 -6.21
CA LYS A 227 19.92 -14.66 -5.87
C LYS A 227 20.33 -15.52 -7.07
N ASN A 228 19.63 -15.39 -8.20
CA ASN A 228 19.89 -16.12 -9.44
C ASN A 228 20.58 -15.25 -10.52
N GLU A 229 20.87 -13.99 -10.23
CA GLU A 229 21.50 -13.05 -11.15
C GLU A 229 23.02 -12.97 -10.91
N LYS A 230 23.76 -12.62 -11.96
CA LYS A 230 25.24 -12.49 -11.90
C LYS A 230 25.62 -11.05 -11.54
N VAL A 231 25.15 -10.57 -10.39
CA VAL A 231 25.44 -9.22 -9.89
C VAL A 231 25.84 -9.30 -8.43
N GLU A 232 26.88 -8.60 -8.06
CA GLU A 232 27.29 -8.45 -6.66
C GLU A 232 26.43 -7.38 -5.99
N VAL A 233 25.91 -7.65 -4.78
CA VAL A 233 25.16 -6.69 -3.98
C VAL A 233 25.90 -6.45 -2.68
N SER A 234 26.28 -5.19 -2.40
CA SER A 234 26.96 -4.77 -1.17
C SER A 234 26.08 -3.87 -0.32
N PRO A 235 26.16 -3.96 1.01
CA PRO A 235 25.44 -3.09 1.91
C PRO A 235 26.05 -1.69 1.96
N VAL A 236 25.19 -0.68 2.14
CA VAL A 236 25.56 0.71 2.46
C VAL A 236 24.62 1.24 3.54
N THR A 237 25.03 2.30 4.22
CA THR A 237 24.17 2.99 5.18
C THR A 237 23.27 4.02 4.49
N SER A 238 22.17 4.42 5.14
CA SER A 238 21.32 5.52 4.67
C SER A 238 22.09 6.84 4.54
N ALA A 239 23.16 7.04 5.31
CA ALA A 239 24.02 8.23 5.21
C ALA A 239 24.83 8.26 3.90
N GLU A 240 25.21 7.10 3.38
CA GLU A 240 25.90 6.94 2.10
C GLU A 240 24.96 7.00 0.89
N TYR A 241 23.65 6.79 1.13
CA TYR A 241 22.62 6.88 0.09
C TYR A 241 21.51 7.87 0.51
N PRO A 242 21.82 9.18 0.55
CA PRO A 242 20.88 10.18 1.04
C PRO A 242 19.64 10.27 0.15
N GLN A 243 18.46 10.25 0.77
CA GLN A 243 17.17 10.47 0.16
C GLN A 243 16.57 11.77 0.66
N LYS A 244 15.72 12.42 -0.14
CA LYS A 244 15.14 13.71 0.22
C LYS A 244 14.17 13.60 1.39
N ALA A 245 13.22 12.66 1.29
CA ALA A 245 12.29 12.40 2.36
C ALA A 245 12.92 11.49 3.44
N TYR A 246 12.61 11.76 4.68
CA TYR A 246 12.97 10.87 5.79
C TYR A 246 12.41 9.46 5.54
N ARG A 247 13.25 8.45 5.74
CA ARG A 247 12.86 7.03 5.72
C ARG A 247 12.97 6.46 7.13
N PRO A 248 11.92 5.80 7.65
CA PRO A 248 11.99 5.13 8.94
C PRO A 248 13.11 4.07 8.94
N ARG A 249 13.94 4.07 10.00
CA ARG A 249 14.97 3.03 10.13
C ARG A 249 14.38 1.67 10.49
N HIS A 250 13.28 1.68 11.23
CA HIS A 250 12.58 0.48 11.65
C HIS A 250 11.09 0.71 11.51
N SER A 251 10.44 -0.01 10.59
CA SER A 251 9.01 0.17 10.32
C SER A 251 8.19 -1.13 10.42
N ILE A 252 8.66 -2.06 11.25
CA ILE A 252 7.96 -3.34 11.44
C ILE A 252 6.65 -3.10 12.19
N MET A 253 5.54 -3.41 11.53
CA MET A 253 4.19 -3.32 12.10
C MET A 253 3.72 -4.69 12.60
N SER A 254 3.07 -4.76 13.76
CA SER A 254 2.50 -6.01 14.29
C SER A 254 1.41 -6.56 13.34
N LEU A 255 1.45 -7.86 13.12
CA LEU A 255 0.45 -8.60 12.33
C LEU A 255 -0.59 -9.30 13.22
N ASP A 256 -0.52 -9.16 14.53
CA ASP A 256 -1.35 -9.91 15.48
C ASP A 256 -2.85 -9.73 15.22
N LYS A 257 -3.26 -8.48 14.96
CA LYS A 257 -4.68 -8.19 14.70
C LYS A 257 -5.19 -8.83 13.40
N VAL A 258 -4.36 -8.87 12.35
CA VAL A 258 -4.69 -9.54 11.09
C VAL A 258 -4.74 -11.06 11.31
N LYS A 259 -3.71 -11.64 11.93
CA LYS A 259 -3.66 -13.08 12.23
C LYS A 259 -4.83 -13.54 13.11
N ALA A 260 -5.26 -12.69 14.05
CA ALA A 260 -6.43 -12.98 14.90
C ALA A 260 -7.75 -13.05 14.13
N THR A 261 -7.84 -12.51 12.90
CA THR A 261 -9.03 -12.68 12.04
C THR A 261 -9.12 -14.05 11.40
N GLY A 262 -8.06 -14.86 11.46
CA GLY A 262 -7.95 -16.13 10.74
C GLY A 262 -7.35 -16.00 9.34
N PHE A 263 -6.98 -14.80 8.90
CA PHE A 263 -6.29 -14.62 7.63
C PHE A 263 -4.86 -15.14 7.71
N GLU A 264 -4.49 -16.05 6.80
CA GLU A 264 -3.14 -16.59 6.70
C GLU A 264 -2.23 -15.60 5.98
N VAL A 265 -1.19 -15.13 6.68
CA VAL A 265 -0.21 -14.19 6.14
C VAL A 265 1.04 -14.96 5.71
N PRO A 266 1.31 -15.08 4.39
CA PRO A 266 2.53 -15.75 3.92
C PRO A 266 3.78 -14.94 4.30
N THR A 267 4.93 -15.60 4.42
CA THR A 267 6.22 -14.91 4.58
C THR A 267 6.55 -14.08 3.33
N TRP A 268 7.39 -13.06 3.50
CA TRP A 268 7.79 -12.23 2.36
C TRP A 268 8.61 -13.04 1.33
N GLN A 269 9.33 -14.09 1.76
CA GLN A 269 10.06 -14.99 0.87
C GLN A 269 9.10 -15.82 0.01
N GLU A 270 8.08 -16.44 0.63
CA GLU A 270 7.06 -17.19 -0.10
C GLU A 270 6.28 -16.29 -1.09
N ALA A 271 5.96 -15.06 -0.67
CA ALA A 271 5.30 -14.07 -1.52
C ALA A 271 6.19 -13.66 -2.70
N LEU A 272 7.48 -13.41 -2.46
CA LEU A 272 8.45 -13.07 -3.49
C LEU A 272 8.65 -14.24 -4.48
N GLU A 273 8.75 -15.48 -3.99
CA GLU A 273 8.91 -16.66 -4.83
C GLU A 273 7.71 -16.85 -5.78
N LYS A 274 6.49 -16.75 -5.27
CA LYS A 274 5.26 -16.81 -6.08
C LYS A 274 5.23 -15.69 -7.13
N PHE A 275 5.50 -14.47 -6.71
CA PHE A 275 5.58 -13.32 -7.61
C PHE A 275 6.62 -13.51 -8.72
N MET A 276 7.83 -14.00 -8.39
CA MET A 276 8.88 -14.25 -9.38
C MET A 276 8.50 -15.36 -10.36
N GLY A 277 7.73 -16.37 -9.92
CA GLY A 277 7.12 -17.38 -10.79
C GLY A 277 6.21 -16.75 -11.83
N GLU A 278 5.25 -15.90 -11.43
CA GLU A 278 4.35 -15.19 -12.34
C GLU A 278 5.08 -14.30 -13.37
N VAL A 279 6.14 -13.61 -12.94
CA VAL A 279 6.96 -12.75 -13.84
C VAL A 279 7.74 -13.56 -14.88
N SER A 280 8.10 -14.80 -14.55
CA SER A 280 8.83 -15.68 -15.49
C SER A 280 7.93 -16.33 -16.53
N GLU A 281 6.68 -16.55 -16.24
CA GLU A 281 5.68 -17.11 -17.17
C GLU A 281 5.25 -16.11 -18.27
N ASP A 282 5.37 -14.82 -18.00
CA ASP A 282 5.03 -13.74 -18.95
C ASP A 282 6.16 -13.41 -19.96
N LYS A 283 7.32 -14.13 -19.91
CA LYS A 283 8.46 -13.95 -20.83
C LYS A 283 8.46 -15.01 -21.93
#